data_0a301822ad8330eb8aafde1ce03cae3e
#
_entry.id   0a301822ad8330eb8aafde1ce03cae3e
#
_cell.length_a   1.000
_cell.length_b   1.000
_cell.length_c   1.000
_cell.angle_alpha   90.00
_cell.angle_beta   90.00
_cell.angle_gamma   90.00
#
_symmetry.space_group_name_H-M   'P 1'
#
loop_
_entity.id
_entity.type
_entity.pdbx_description
1 polymer ?
#
loop_
_entity_poly.entity_id
_entity_poly.type
_entity_poly.pdbx_seq_one_letter_code
_entity_poly.pdbx_strand_id
1 'polypeptide(L)'
;MVLKNVFTLAVVTAALSLQSAFAQTETASTSSDWLNWRGPDQNGSSTQTGLPQALSPKELQWKMELPGKGCSTPISVADSVYLTAPDQGKDTILCIDGTGKKKWSRSLGKESPGRHRNGSGSNASPVSDGQGVFASFKSGTLAAVELDGTIRWQLDLVKEYGKASMFWSEGTSPVLTEKHVIMARICAGESWLAAFDKQTGKLAWKVDRNYKTPKEGDQGYTTPMVIDRDGVESILVWGAEHLTLPNTSDGQASWACGGFHLKKVGLWPAVASPVLVEDMIVVPSGRNDKRKPILHGIKMAGEGDQTETAHQWKREDASTFVPTPCVRDKKIYMVRDKGEVECLDPKTGETIWADKLPKSRSNFYSSPLVADGMIYAPREDGVVFTIKVSDEKFELAATNDLGESTIGSPIVFGNQVLVRGQKHLFCFAAAK
;
A
#
# COMPACT_ATOMS: atom_id res chain seq x y z
N MET A 1 87.05 25.19 28.73
CA MET A 1 86.14 25.66 27.68
C MET A 1 85.47 24.37 27.19
N VAL A 2 84.29 24.06 27.77
CA VAL A 2 83.58 22.74 27.62
C VAL A 2 82.33 23.04 26.82
N LEU A 3 82.22 22.48 25.62
CA LEU A 3 80.93 22.46 24.83
C LEU A 3 80.04 21.35 25.40
N LYS A 4 78.84 21.73 25.80
CA LYS A 4 77.77 20.78 26.08
C LYS A 4 76.88 20.62 24.83
N ASN A 5 76.91 19.45 24.28
CA ASN A 5 75.95 19.02 23.26
C ASN A 5 74.58 18.63 23.94
N VAL A 6 73.57 19.31 23.52
CA VAL A 6 72.17 18.93 23.91
C VAL A 6 71.56 18.17 22.73
N PHE A 7 71.29 16.88 22.92
CA PHE A 7 70.51 16.04 22.04
C PHE A 7 69.04 16.28 22.31
N THR A 8 68.31 16.81 21.33
CA THR A 8 66.85 16.90 21.37
C THR A 8 66.28 15.65 20.74
N LEU A 9 65.62 14.85 21.57
CA LEU A 9 64.91 13.64 21.18
C LEU A 9 63.51 14.05 20.64
N ALA A 10 63.26 13.93 19.33
CA ALA A 10 61.95 14.12 18.75
C ALA A 10 61.15 12.81 18.89
N VAL A 11 60.09 12.82 19.70
CA VAL A 11 59.14 11.74 19.79
C VAL A 11 58.10 11.95 18.69
N VAL A 12 58.13 11.10 17.67
CA VAL A 12 57.08 11.01 16.65
C VAL A 12 55.99 10.09 17.17
N THR A 13 54.88 10.64 17.61
CA THR A 13 53.66 9.92 17.93
C THR A 13 52.89 9.65 16.62
N ALA A 14 52.95 8.45 16.12
CA ALA A 14 52.09 7.96 15.04
C ALA A 14 50.70 7.68 15.62
N ALA A 15 49.74 8.53 15.31
CA ALA A 15 48.33 8.25 15.57
C ALA A 15 47.80 7.27 14.49
N LEU A 16 47.68 6.02 14.84
CA LEU A 16 46.90 5.06 14.03
C LEU A 16 45.40 5.40 14.20
N SER A 17 44.83 6.03 13.17
CA SER A 17 43.38 6.12 13.04
C SER A 17 42.84 4.76 12.60
N LEU A 18 42.28 3.99 13.53
CA LEU A 18 41.40 2.85 13.19
C LEU A 18 40.10 3.43 12.61
N GLN A 19 40.00 3.45 11.28
CA GLN A 19 38.73 3.56 10.60
C GLN A 19 38.06 2.18 10.72
N SER A 20 37.16 2.03 11.69
CA SER A 20 36.19 0.92 11.72
C SER A 20 35.19 1.15 10.57
N ALA A 21 35.43 0.47 9.45
CA ALA A 21 34.46 0.29 8.41
C ALA A 21 33.31 -0.56 9.02
N PHE A 22 32.26 0.11 9.47
CA PHE A 22 30.97 -0.56 9.66
C PHE A 22 30.47 -0.95 8.28
N ALA A 23 30.72 -2.20 7.88
CA ALA A 23 29.97 -2.82 6.82
C ALA A 23 28.52 -2.90 7.33
N GLN A 24 27.65 -2.02 6.84
CA GLN A 24 26.22 -2.21 6.89
C GLN A 24 25.92 -3.46 6.08
N THR A 25 25.84 -4.59 6.76
CA THR A 25 25.13 -5.73 6.22
C THR A 25 23.67 -5.29 6.13
N GLU A 26 23.22 -5.01 4.91
CA GLU A 26 21.80 -5.04 4.58
C GLU A 26 21.29 -6.43 4.97
N THR A 27 20.79 -6.55 6.17
CA THR A 27 19.94 -7.68 6.54
C THR A 27 18.64 -7.45 5.77
N ALA A 28 18.58 -7.99 4.55
CA ALA A 28 17.32 -8.20 3.86
C ALA A 28 16.41 -8.89 4.88
N SER A 29 15.35 -8.23 5.28
CA SER A 29 14.34 -8.79 6.17
C SER A 29 13.84 -10.08 5.52
N THR A 30 14.19 -11.23 6.06
CA THR A 30 13.68 -12.54 5.66
C THR A 30 12.29 -12.78 6.27
N SER A 31 11.62 -11.73 6.72
CA SER A 31 10.27 -11.82 7.27
C SER A 31 9.31 -12.25 6.16
N SER A 32 8.71 -13.43 6.34
CA SER A 32 7.63 -13.93 5.50
C SER A 32 6.31 -13.18 5.78
N ASP A 33 6.32 -12.20 6.66
CA ASP A 33 5.15 -11.47 7.12
C ASP A 33 4.68 -10.45 6.10
N TRP A 34 3.36 -10.37 5.94
CA TRP A 34 2.69 -9.40 5.08
C TRP A 34 2.02 -8.32 5.93
N LEU A 35 2.80 -7.37 6.44
CA LEU A 35 2.41 -6.47 7.54
C LEU A 35 1.46 -5.34 7.15
N ASN A 36 1.32 -5.04 5.87
CA ASN A 36 0.45 -3.97 5.38
C ASN A 36 -0.18 -4.30 4.03
N TRP A 37 -1.08 -3.45 3.55
CA TRP A 37 -1.84 -3.63 2.31
C TRP A 37 -1.00 -4.03 1.10
N ARG A 38 0.18 -3.44 0.92
CA ARG A 38 1.04 -3.70 -0.26
C ARG A 38 2.27 -4.54 0.06
N GLY A 39 2.27 -5.23 1.20
CA GLY A 39 3.36 -6.10 1.64
C GLY A 39 4.53 -5.35 2.29
N PRO A 40 5.61 -6.07 2.61
CA PRO A 40 6.72 -5.51 3.40
C PRO A 40 7.33 -4.26 2.77
N ASP A 41 7.49 -4.23 1.46
CA ASP A 41 8.08 -3.09 0.74
C ASP A 41 7.03 -2.09 0.23
N GLN A 42 5.76 -2.23 0.62
CA GLN A 42 4.63 -1.39 0.22
C GLN A 42 4.46 -1.23 -1.30
N ASN A 43 4.99 -2.13 -2.09
CA ASN A 43 5.07 -2.06 -3.55
C ASN A 43 4.29 -3.16 -4.28
N GLY A 44 3.60 -4.06 -3.54
CA GLY A 44 2.81 -5.16 -4.09
C GLY A 44 3.65 -6.32 -4.60
N SER A 45 4.88 -6.49 -4.11
CA SER A 45 5.71 -7.63 -4.46
C SER A 45 6.20 -8.41 -3.24
N SER A 46 6.67 -9.63 -3.49
CA SER A 46 7.30 -10.49 -2.50
C SER A 46 8.51 -11.20 -3.10
N THR A 47 9.51 -11.45 -2.28
CA THR A 47 10.69 -12.25 -2.62
C THR A 47 10.50 -13.74 -2.31
N GLN A 48 9.37 -14.13 -1.72
CA GLN A 48 9.06 -15.53 -1.42
C GLN A 48 8.97 -16.37 -2.69
N THR A 49 9.43 -17.61 -2.59
CA THR A 49 9.45 -18.59 -3.67
C THR A 49 8.68 -19.86 -3.29
N GLY A 50 8.47 -20.78 -4.26
CA GLY A 50 7.67 -21.98 -4.05
C GLY A 50 6.17 -21.70 -4.02
N LEU A 51 5.73 -20.60 -4.64
CA LEU A 51 4.33 -20.19 -4.72
C LEU A 51 3.60 -20.90 -5.88
N PRO A 52 2.27 -21.05 -5.81
CA PRO A 52 1.49 -21.69 -6.87
C PRO A 52 1.54 -20.88 -8.17
N GLN A 53 1.84 -21.54 -9.29
CA GLN A 53 1.87 -20.92 -10.62
C GLN A 53 0.46 -20.70 -11.19
N ALA A 54 -0.53 -21.34 -10.60
CA ALA A 54 -1.97 -21.18 -10.88
C ALA A 54 -2.75 -21.21 -9.57
N LEU A 55 -3.96 -20.64 -9.57
CA LEU A 55 -4.84 -20.68 -8.42
C LEU A 55 -6.07 -21.55 -8.72
N SER A 56 -5.82 -22.78 -9.17
CA SER A 56 -6.83 -23.75 -9.53
C SER A 56 -7.33 -24.56 -8.32
N PRO A 57 -8.40 -25.34 -8.46
CA PRO A 57 -8.85 -26.23 -7.38
C PRO A 57 -7.79 -27.24 -6.90
N LYS A 58 -6.76 -27.53 -7.70
CA LYS A 58 -5.66 -28.45 -7.31
C LYS A 58 -4.70 -27.81 -6.33
N GLU A 59 -4.50 -26.51 -6.44
CA GLU A 59 -3.65 -25.72 -5.55
C GLU A 59 -4.39 -25.25 -4.29
N LEU A 60 -5.74 -25.35 -4.25
CA LEU A 60 -6.54 -24.92 -3.11
C LEU A 60 -6.26 -25.78 -1.88
N GLN A 61 -5.71 -25.19 -0.84
CA GLN A 61 -5.41 -25.84 0.43
C GLN A 61 -6.62 -25.77 1.38
N TRP A 62 -7.21 -24.59 1.49
CA TRP A 62 -8.40 -24.37 2.29
C TRP A 62 -9.18 -23.15 1.81
N LYS A 63 -10.45 -23.12 2.21
CA LYS A 63 -11.40 -22.05 1.97
C LYS A 63 -12.18 -21.81 3.25
N MET A 64 -12.16 -20.58 3.76
CA MET A 64 -12.84 -20.18 4.98
C MET A 64 -13.98 -19.22 4.69
N GLU A 65 -15.17 -19.46 5.22
CA GLU A 65 -16.30 -18.53 5.13
C GLU A 65 -16.09 -17.30 6.01
N LEU A 66 -16.35 -16.10 5.45
CA LEU A 66 -16.24 -14.82 6.12
C LEU A 66 -17.62 -14.40 6.67
N PRO A 67 -17.66 -13.70 7.83
CA PRO A 67 -18.94 -13.33 8.46
C PRO A 67 -19.72 -12.27 7.70
N GLY A 68 -19.04 -11.55 6.80
CA GLY A 68 -19.66 -10.50 6.01
C GLY A 68 -18.76 -9.97 4.91
N LYS A 69 -19.38 -9.24 4.00
CA LYS A 69 -18.71 -8.65 2.85
C LYS A 69 -17.72 -7.58 3.27
N GLY A 70 -16.46 -7.73 2.86
CA GLY A 70 -15.41 -6.75 3.06
C GLY A 70 -14.49 -6.66 1.85
N CYS A 71 -13.79 -5.53 1.72
CA CYS A 71 -12.85 -5.26 0.63
C CYS A 71 -11.40 -5.17 1.11
N SER A 72 -11.15 -5.23 2.43
CA SER A 72 -9.78 -5.15 2.96
C SER A 72 -8.92 -6.28 2.46
N THR A 73 -7.68 -5.96 2.12
CA THR A 73 -6.64 -6.96 1.91
C THR A 73 -6.25 -7.55 3.27
N PRO A 74 -6.10 -8.87 3.41
CA PRO A 74 -5.56 -9.46 4.63
C PRO A 74 -4.11 -9.04 4.87
N ILE A 75 -3.66 -9.15 6.11
CA ILE A 75 -2.25 -9.11 6.49
C ILE A 75 -1.87 -10.40 7.19
N SER A 76 -0.58 -10.70 7.27
CA SER A 76 -0.09 -11.84 8.05
C SER A 76 1.01 -11.42 9.01
N VAL A 77 1.00 -12.05 10.18
CA VAL A 77 2.04 -11.96 11.20
C VAL A 77 2.32 -13.38 11.70
N ALA A 78 3.54 -13.83 11.52
CA ALA A 78 3.94 -15.21 11.82
C ALA A 78 3.02 -16.25 11.16
N ASP A 79 2.33 -17.07 11.94
CA ASP A 79 1.41 -18.12 11.50
C ASP A 79 -0.06 -17.70 11.43
N SER A 80 -0.34 -16.41 11.52
CA SER A 80 -1.70 -15.88 11.64
C SER A 80 -2.01 -14.85 10.57
N VAL A 81 -3.25 -14.87 10.09
CA VAL A 81 -3.79 -13.93 9.10
C VAL A 81 -4.84 -13.07 9.77
N TYR A 82 -4.78 -11.76 9.52
CA TYR A 82 -5.71 -10.78 10.08
C TYR A 82 -6.41 -10.02 8.96
N LEU A 83 -7.70 -9.82 9.10
CA LEU A 83 -8.51 -9.04 8.16
C LEU A 83 -9.68 -8.36 8.87
N THR A 84 -10.21 -7.31 8.26
CA THR A 84 -11.42 -6.64 8.73
C THR A 84 -12.64 -7.16 7.97
N ALA A 85 -13.76 -7.33 8.66
CA ALA A 85 -15.05 -7.66 8.05
C ALA A 85 -16.19 -7.14 8.92
N PRO A 86 -17.37 -6.86 8.37
CA PRO A 86 -18.56 -6.68 9.18
C PRO A 86 -19.01 -8.06 9.72
N ASP A 87 -19.36 -8.11 11.00
CA ASP A 87 -19.92 -9.27 11.65
C ASP A 87 -21.15 -8.85 12.48
N GLN A 88 -22.34 -9.32 12.12
CA GLN A 88 -23.61 -8.97 12.77
C GLN A 88 -23.83 -7.47 12.93
N GLY A 89 -23.48 -6.68 11.90
CA GLY A 89 -23.61 -5.21 11.91
C GLY A 89 -22.56 -4.48 12.78
N LYS A 90 -21.45 -5.13 13.07
CA LYS A 90 -20.33 -4.56 13.83
C LYS A 90 -19.04 -4.56 13.01
N ASP A 91 -18.24 -3.55 13.17
CA ASP A 91 -16.86 -3.50 12.70
C ASP A 91 -16.04 -4.56 13.46
N THR A 92 -15.39 -5.46 12.74
CA THR A 92 -14.74 -6.62 13.35
C THR A 92 -13.37 -6.87 12.75
N ILE A 93 -12.41 -7.20 13.58
CA ILE A 93 -11.13 -7.80 13.17
C ILE A 93 -11.22 -9.30 13.40
N LEU A 94 -10.80 -10.08 12.40
CA LEU A 94 -10.71 -11.54 12.44
C LEU A 94 -9.24 -11.95 12.47
N CYS A 95 -8.91 -12.96 13.29
CA CYS A 95 -7.65 -13.68 13.26
C CYS A 95 -7.90 -15.13 12.88
N ILE A 96 -7.10 -15.63 11.94
CA ILE A 96 -7.20 -16.95 11.33
C ILE A 96 -5.81 -17.59 11.40
N ASP A 97 -5.72 -18.88 11.70
CA ASP A 97 -4.47 -19.61 11.63
C ASP A 97 -4.11 -20.04 10.20
N GLY A 98 -2.91 -20.56 10.00
CA GLY A 98 -2.40 -21.02 8.71
C GLY A 98 -3.17 -22.16 8.07
N THR A 99 -4.13 -22.79 8.80
CA THR A 99 -5.00 -23.85 8.30
C THR A 99 -6.39 -23.35 7.88
N GLY A 100 -6.63 -22.04 8.00
CA GLY A 100 -7.91 -21.42 7.69
C GLY A 100 -8.91 -21.46 8.84
N LYS A 101 -8.50 -21.84 10.05
CA LYS A 101 -9.37 -21.90 11.21
C LYS A 101 -9.34 -20.57 11.96
N LYS A 102 -10.53 -20.07 12.31
CA LYS A 102 -10.67 -18.85 13.11
C LYS A 102 -10.07 -19.05 14.51
N LYS A 103 -9.06 -18.25 14.88
CA LYS A 103 -8.49 -18.18 16.23
C LYS A 103 -9.37 -17.31 17.14
N TRP A 104 -9.72 -16.11 16.66
CA TRP A 104 -10.63 -15.21 17.37
C TRP A 104 -11.27 -14.18 16.40
N SER A 105 -12.28 -13.50 16.90
CA SER A 105 -12.85 -12.30 16.27
C SER A 105 -13.06 -11.22 17.34
N ARG A 106 -12.78 -9.96 17.00
CA ARG A 106 -12.94 -8.83 17.91
C ARG A 106 -13.85 -7.79 17.30
N SER A 107 -15.04 -7.63 17.86
CA SER A 107 -15.97 -6.55 17.53
C SER A 107 -15.53 -5.26 18.20
N LEU A 108 -15.51 -4.16 17.43
CA LEU A 108 -15.02 -2.85 17.87
C LEU A 108 -16.12 -1.80 17.95
N GLY A 109 -16.99 -1.70 16.94
CA GLY A 109 -18.02 -0.69 16.91
C GLY A 109 -19.20 -1.08 16.03
N LYS A 110 -20.16 -0.17 15.88
CA LYS A 110 -21.28 -0.37 14.97
C LYS A 110 -20.82 -0.12 13.53
N GLU A 111 -21.09 -1.06 12.64
CA GLU A 111 -20.78 -0.92 11.21
C GLU A 111 -21.47 0.30 10.58
N SER A 112 -20.77 0.98 9.70
CA SER A 112 -21.31 1.94 8.74
C SER A 112 -21.20 1.33 7.34
N PRO A 113 -22.29 0.82 6.73
CA PRO A 113 -22.21 0.08 5.46
C PRO A 113 -21.60 0.88 4.31
N GLY A 114 -20.93 0.20 3.39
CA GLY A 114 -20.39 0.78 2.17
C GLY A 114 -21.48 1.34 1.26
N ARG A 115 -21.15 2.38 0.50
CA ARG A 115 -22.08 3.02 -0.45
C ARG A 115 -22.05 2.37 -1.83
N HIS A 116 -20.86 1.97 -2.29
CA HIS A 116 -20.68 1.31 -3.58
C HIS A 116 -21.05 -0.17 -3.49
N ARG A 117 -21.57 -0.76 -4.59
CA ARG A 117 -21.91 -2.21 -4.67
C ARG A 117 -20.74 -3.12 -4.26
N ASN A 118 -19.52 -2.71 -4.50
CA ASN A 118 -18.30 -3.44 -4.16
C ASN A 118 -17.68 -3.00 -2.82
N GLY A 119 -18.23 -1.96 -2.19
CA GLY A 119 -17.72 -1.43 -0.91
C GLY A 119 -18.42 -2.04 0.30
N SER A 120 -17.82 -1.84 1.46
CA SER A 120 -18.34 -2.19 2.78
C SER A 120 -17.95 -1.15 3.81
N GLY A 121 -18.29 -1.35 5.07
CA GLY A 121 -17.72 -0.60 6.19
C GLY A 121 -16.27 -0.94 6.49
N SER A 122 -15.80 -2.09 5.97
CA SER A 122 -14.46 -2.66 6.16
C SER A 122 -13.66 -2.64 4.84
N ASN A 123 -13.49 -1.45 4.24
CA ASN A 123 -12.70 -1.29 3.02
C ASN A 123 -11.21 -1.18 3.32
N ALA A 124 -10.85 -0.42 4.37
CA ALA A 124 -9.47 -0.24 4.79
C ALA A 124 -8.85 -1.56 5.23
N SER A 125 -7.63 -1.81 4.80
CA SER A 125 -6.85 -2.97 5.21
C SER A 125 -6.22 -2.72 6.57
N PRO A 126 -6.12 -3.73 7.44
CA PRO A 126 -5.36 -3.60 8.67
C PRO A 126 -3.87 -3.47 8.38
N VAL A 127 -3.11 -3.03 9.38
CA VAL A 127 -1.65 -2.97 9.36
C VAL A 127 -1.10 -3.49 10.68
N SER A 128 0.12 -4.04 10.68
CA SER A 128 0.78 -4.56 11.89
C SER A 128 2.23 -4.11 11.96
N ASP A 129 2.75 -3.98 13.17
CA ASP A 129 4.16 -3.82 13.48
C ASP A 129 4.81 -5.12 13.99
N GLY A 130 4.12 -6.25 13.84
CA GLY A 130 4.54 -7.55 14.37
C GLY A 130 4.18 -7.79 15.83
N GLN A 131 3.70 -6.77 16.56
CA GLN A 131 3.33 -6.86 17.98
C GLN A 131 1.83 -6.63 18.18
N GLY A 132 1.19 -5.86 17.31
CA GLY A 132 -0.23 -5.59 17.35
C GLY A 132 -0.80 -5.32 15.97
N VAL A 133 -2.12 -5.29 15.86
CA VAL A 133 -2.87 -5.02 14.64
C VAL A 133 -3.64 -3.73 14.80
N PHE A 134 -3.50 -2.85 13.80
CA PHE A 134 -4.19 -1.56 13.76
C PHE A 134 -5.17 -1.56 12.60
N ALA A 135 -6.41 -1.15 12.84
CA ALA A 135 -7.44 -1.15 11.83
C ALA A 135 -8.33 0.09 11.92
N SER A 136 -8.76 0.56 10.77
CA SER A 136 -9.74 1.64 10.64
C SER A 136 -10.99 1.18 9.88
N PHE A 137 -12.12 1.81 10.16
CA PHE A 137 -13.41 1.48 9.56
C PHE A 137 -14.15 2.75 9.14
N LYS A 138 -15.04 2.60 8.18
CA LYS A 138 -15.90 3.71 7.70
C LYS A 138 -16.76 4.32 8.81
N SER A 139 -17.05 3.61 9.89
CA SER A 139 -17.75 4.14 11.06
C SER A 139 -17.01 5.29 11.75
N GLY A 140 -15.69 5.42 11.50
CA GLY A 140 -14.77 6.28 12.22
C GLY A 140 -13.98 5.55 13.30
N THR A 141 -14.24 4.26 13.51
CA THR A 141 -13.46 3.46 14.45
C THR A 141 -12.02 3.34 13.95
N LEU A 142 -11.06 3.72 14.79
CA LEU A 142 -9.64 3.39 14.69
C LEU A 142 -9.25 2.65 15.95
N ALA A 143 -8.63 1.48 15.83
CA ALA A 143 -8.30 0.64 16.98
C ALA A 143 -6.95 -0.04 16.83
N ALA A 144 -6.30 -0.27 17.96
CA ALA A 144 -5.18 -1.19 18.11
C ALA A 144 -5.63 -2.40 18.94
N VAL A 145 -5.31 -3.59 18.46
CA VAL A 145 -5.53 -4.84 19.15
C VAL A 145 -4.23 -5.62 19.25
N GLU A 146 -4.03 -6.33 20.34
CA GLU A 146 -2.92 -7.26 20.49
C GLU A 146 -3.10 -8.47 19.56
N LEU A 147 -2.04 -9.23 19.32
CA LEU A 147 -2.12 -10.43 18.47
C LEU A 147 -3.08 -11.50 19.03
N ASP A 148 -3.39 -11.47 20.32
CA ASP A 148 -4.38 -12.34 20.97
C ASP A 148 -5.82 -11.81 20.88
N GLY A 149 -6.03 -10.62 20.29
CA GLY A 149 -7.32 -9.96 20.14
C GLY A 149 -7.73 -9.06 21.31
N THR A 150 -6.87 -8.84 22.30
CA THR A 150 -7.13 -7.86 23.37
C THR A 150 -7.08 -6.45 22.80
N ILE A 151 -8.09 -5.63 23.09
CA ILE A 151 -8.12 -4.24 22.65
C ILE A 151 -7.10 -3.45 23.48
N ARG A 152 -6.09 -2.88 22.81
CA ARG A 152 -5.11 -1.98 23.44
C ARG A 152 -5.72 -0.60 23.63
N TRP A 153 -6.31 -0.06 22.58
CA TRP A 153 -7.07 1.20 22.58
C TRP A 153 -8.03 1.27 21.38
N GLN A 154 -9.01 2.16 21.48
CA GLN A 154 -9.98 2.42 20.43
C GLN A 154 -10.39 3.88 20.45
N LEU A 155 -10.52 4.49 19.26
CA LEU A 155 -10.94 5.87 19.02
C LEU A 155 -12.15 5.91 18.11
N ASP A 156 -12.93 6.96 18.21
CA ASP A 156 -14.01 7.32 17.28
C ASP A 156 -13.62 8.62 16.57
N LEU A 157 -13.01 8.52 15.40
CA LEU A 157 -12.56 9.65 14.60
C LEU A 157 -13.73 10.51 14.06
N VAL A 158 -14.93 9.93 13.93
CA VAL A 158 -16.12 10.71 13.55
C VAL A 158 -16.59 11.59 14.69
N LYS A 159 -16.53 11.11 15.92
CA LYS A 159 -16.84 11.90 17.10
C LYS A 159 -15.84 13.03 17.33
N GLU A 160 -14.55 12.74 17.11
CA GLU A 160 -13.46 13.70 17.35
C GLU A 160 -13.34 14.75 16.24
N TYR A 161 -13.49 14.36 14.97
CA TYR A 161 -13.15 15.20 13.80
C TYR A 161 -14.30 15.33 12.80
N GLY A 162 -15.52 14.90 13.14
CA GLY A 162 -16.67 14.93 12.24
C GLY A 162 -16.59 13.87 11.13
N LYS A 163 -17.65 13.79 10.32
CA LYS A 163 -17.73 12.84 9.20
C LYS A 163 -16.96 13.35 7.99
N ALA A 164 -16.27 12.46 7.31
CA ALA A 164 -15.66 12.76 6.02
C ALA A 164 -16.75 13.03 4.96
N SER A 165 -16.58 14.11 4.20
CA SER A 165 -17.43 14.43 3.05
C SER A 165 -16.87 13.79 1.79
N MET A 166 -17.22 12.53 1.52
CA MET A 166 -16.79 11.76 0.37
C MET A 166 -17.97 11.22 -0.43
N PHE A 167 -17.83 11.16 -1.75
CA PHE A 167 -18.88 10.62 -2.61
C PHE A 167 -19.02 9.09 -2.42
N TRP A 168 -17.90 8.37 -2.40
CA TRP A 168 -17.83 6.95 -2.06
C TRP A 168 -17.42 6.77 -0.59
N SER A 169 -17.36 5.53 -0.15
CA SER A 169 -16.94 5.20 1.21
C SER A 169 -15.43 5.33 1.37
N GLU A 170 -14.98 5.74 2.54
CA GLU A 170 -13.57 5.74 2.92
C GLU A 170 -12.93 4.36 2.69
N GLY A 171 -11.72 4.36 2.16
CA GLY A 171 -10.96 3.15 1.86
C GLY A 171 -9.48 3.27 2.22
N THR A 172 -9.05 4.45 2.66
CA THR A 172 -7.68 4.71 3.10
C THR A 172 -7.32 3.83 4.30
N SER A 173 -6.26 3.04 4.16
CA SER A 173 -5.76 2.20 5.24
C SER A 173 -4.84 3.01 6.16
N PRO A 174 -4.77 2.68 7.46
CA PRO A 174 -3.72 3.20 8.34
C PRO A 174 -2.35 2.70 7.88
N VAL A 175 -1.31 3.50 8.14
CA VAL A 175 0.08 3.08 7.98
C VAL A 175 0.86 3.36 9.26
N LEU A 176 1.98 2.66 9.45
CA LEU A 176 2.76 2.75 10.67
C LEU A 176 4.13 3.37 10.41
N THR A 177 4.48 4.33 11.24
CA THR A 177 5.86 4.78 11.46
C THR A 177 6.45 4.03 12.65
N GLU A 178 7.69 4.31 12.99
CA GLU A 178 8.30 3.74 14.19
C GLU A 178 7.41 3.90 15.43
N LYS A 179 6.82 5.09 15.63
CA LYS A 179 6.08 5.45 16.86
C LYS A 179 4.57 5.59 16.68
N HIS A 180 4.10 5.86 15.48
CA HIS A 180 2.72 6.32 15.27
C HIS A 180 1.93 5.47 14.29
N VAL A 181 0.62 5.47 14.48
CA VAL A 181 -0.38 5.12 13.48
C VAL A 181 -0.76 6.39 12.73
N ILE A 182 -0.56 6.40 11.43
CA ILE A 182 -0.86 7.54 10.57
C ILE A 182 -2.20 7.30 9.88
N MET A 183 -3.09 8.29 9.98
CA MET A 183 -4.35 8.34 9.26
C MET A 183 -4.38 9.55 8.32
N ALA A 184 -4.75 9.32 7.08
CA ALA A 184 -5.02 10.39 6.12
C ALA A 184 -6.52 10.46 5.81
N ARG A 185 -7.11 11.64 5.93
CA ARG A 185 -8.45 11.95 5.45
C ARG A 185 -8.36 13.03 4.38
N ILE A 186 -8.66 12.67 3.15
CA ILE A 186 -8.62 13.57 1.99
C ILE A 186 -10.03 13.59 1.39
N CYS A 187 -10.78 14.65 1.67
CA CYS A 187 -12.20 14.72 1.32
C CYS A 187 -12.61 16.16 1.00
N ALA A 188 -13.81 16.33 0.47
CA ALA A 188 -14.41 17.66 0.35
C ALA A 188 -14.64 18.25 1.75
N GLY A 189 -14.11 19.43 2.01
CA GLY A 189 -14.14 20.09 3.32
C GLY A 189 -12.84 19.92 4.09
N GLU A 190 -12.88 19.39 5.30
CA GLU A 190 -11.70 19.27 6.15
C GLU A 190 -10.87 18.03 5.83
N SER A 191 -9.80 18.21 5.09
CA SER A 191 -8.77 17.21 4.85
C SER A 191 -7.62 17.36 5.84
N TRP A 192 -7.13 16.26 6.35
CA TRP A 192 -6.03 16.26 7.32
C TRP A 192 -5.18 14.99 7.26
N LEU A 193 -3.99 15.09 7.82
CA LEU A 193 -3.13 13.96 8.18
C LEU A 193 -2.96 14.00 9.70
N ALA A 194 -3.06 12.85 10.36
CA ALA A 194 -2.91 12.76 11.82
C ALA A 194 -2.09 11.54 12.21
N ALA A 195 -1.30 11.69 13.28
CA ALA A 195 -0.52 10.65 13.91
C ALA A 195 -1.04 10.36 15.30
N PHE A 196 -1.24 9.10 15.59
CA PHE A 196 -1.65 8.61 16.91
C PHE A 196 -0.58 7.69 17.46
N ASP A 197 -0.20 7.88 18.70
CA ASP A 197 0.78 7.02 19.39
C ASP A 197 0.33 5.56 19.38
N LYS A 198 1.17 4.64 18.93
CA LYS A 198 0.83 3.22 18.76
C LYS A 198 0.45 2.52 20.06
N GLN A 199 0.99 2.97 21.19
CA GLN A 199 0.77 2.34 22.49
C GLN A 199 -0.50 2.85 23.17
N THR A 200 -0.79 4.13 23.04
CA THR A 200 -1.83 4.80 23.84
C THR A 200 -3.02 5.29 23.02
N GLY A 201 -2.91 5.36 21.69
CA GLY A 201 -3.90 5.98 20.80
C GLY A 201 -4.00 7.51 20.94
N LYS A 202 -3.16 8.15 21.76
CA LYS A 202 -3.20 9.61 21.93
C LYS A 202 -2.73 10.30 20.66
N LEU A 203 -3.41 11.40 20.29
CA LEU A 203 -2.99 12.26 19.20
C LEU A 203 -1.59 12.82 19.48
N ALA A 204 -0.64 12.54 18.60
CA ALA A 204 0.70 13.14 18.62
C ALA A 204 0.72 14.46 17.87
N TRP A 205 0.19 14.46 16.66
CA TRP A 205 0.01 15.66 15.84
C TRP A 205 -1.11 15.48 14.81
N LYS A 206 -1.67 16.59 14.38
CA LYS A 206 -2.63 16.68 13.27
C LYS A 206 -2.33 17.92 12.47
N VAL A 207 -2.23 17.78 11.15
CA VAL A 207 -2.02 18.90 10.23
C VAL A 207 -3.13 18.93 9.18
N ASP A 208 -3.55 20.12 8.81
CA ASP A 208 -4.51 20.33 7.73
C ASP A 208 -3.85 20.09 6.38
N ARG A 209 -4.59 19.47 5.45
CA ARG A 209 -4.11 19.16 4.11
C ARG A 209 -5.16 19.56 3.06
N ASN A 210 -5.62 20.79 3.16
CA ASN A 210 -6.60 21.36 2.25
C ASN A 210 -5.90 22.01 1.06
N TYR A 211 -6.15 21.46 -0.13
CA TYR A 211 -5.70 22.04 -1.40
C TYR A 211 -6.89 22.46 -2.24
N LYS A 212 -6.75 23.58 -2.96
CA LYS A 212 -7.77 24.03 -3.88
C LYS A 212 -7.72 23.19 -5.16
N THR A 213 -8.73 22.36 -5.35
CA THR A 213 -8.86 21.49 -6.50
C THR A 213 -10.22 21.65 -7.16
N PRO A 214 -10.42 21.20 -8.41
CA PRO A 214 -11.74 21.07 -8.98
C PRO A 214 -12.60 20.05 -8.23
N LYS A 215 -13.91 20.06 -8.52
CA LYS A 215 -14.89 19.14 -7.91
C LYS A 215 -14.41 17.67 -8.02
N GLU A 216 -14.46 16.95 -6.91
CA GLU A 216 -13.96 15.59 -6.68
C GLU A 216 -12.42 15.44 -6.69
N GLY A 217 -11.66 16.39 -7.20
CA GLY A 217 -10.21 16.39 -7.08
C GLY A 217 -9.73 16.49 -5.64
N ASP A 218 -10.57 17.05 -4.76
CA ASP A 218 -10.36 17.12 -3.31
C ASP A 218 -10.59 15.80 -2.57
N GLN A 219 -11.03 14.73 -3.26
CA GLN A 219 -11.28 13.42 -2.65
C GLN A 219 -10.14 12.46 -2.96
N GLY A 220 -9.62 11.80 -1.93
CA GLY A 220 -8.58 10.77 -2.05
C GLY A 220 -8.96 9.49 -1.31
N TYR A 221 -8.76 8.37 -1.99
CA TYR A 221 -9.02 7.02 -1.47
C TYR A 221 -7.71 6.23 -1.32
N THR A 222 -6.59 6.89 -1.55
CA THR A 222 -5.25 6.31 -1.54
C THR A 222 -4.77 6.04 -0.12
N THR A 223 -3.92 5.07 0.02
CA THR A 223 -3.21 4.79 1.28
C THR A 223 -1.84 5.48 1.21
N PRO A 224 -1.42 6.24 2.24
CA PRO A 224 -0.06 6.76 2.34
C PRO A 224 0.99 5.65 2.31
N MET A 225 2.23 6.01 2.03
CA MET A 225 3.39 5.12 2.14
C MET A 225 4.36 5.69 3.17
N VAL A 226 4.92 4.85 4.01
CA VAL A 226 6.06 5.23 4.86
C VAL A 226 7.31 4.85 4.10
N ILE A 227 8.18 5.81 3.87
CA ILE A 227 9.40 5.66 3.08
C ILE A 227 10.61 6.11 3.86
N ASP A 228 11.76 5.56 3.56
CA ASP A 228 13.04 6.12 3.95
C ASP A 228 13.50 7.08 2.84
N ARG A 229 13.80 8.31 3.21
CA ARG A 229 14.40 9.30 2.33
C ARG A 229 15.71 9.76 2.93
N ASP A 230 16.82 9.29 2.39
CA ASP A 230 18.16 9.65 2.84
C ASP A 230 18.39 9.39 4.35
N GLY A 231 17.87 8.27 4.86
CA GLY A 231 17.93 7.88 6.27
C GLY A 231 16.89 8.57 7.17
N VAL A 232 15.93 9.29 6.59
CA VAL A 232 14.84 9.94 7.32
C VAL A 232 13.50 9.32 6.99
N GLU A 233 12.84 8.74 7.99
CA GLU A 233 11.49 8.21 7.85
C GLU A 233 10.51 9.35 7.49
N SER A 234 9.81 9.21 6.38
CA SER A 234 8.89 10.20 5.83
C SER A 234 7.59 9.54 5.37
N ILE A 235 6.53 10.32 5.21
CA ILE A 235 5.22 9.82 4.78
C ILE A 235 4.92 10.37 3.40
N LEU A 236 4.85 9.51 2.37
CA LEU A 236 4.40 9.91 1.04
C LEU A 236 2.88 9.89 0.99
N VAL A 237 2.26 11.03 0.74
CA VAL A 237 0.80 11.19 0.65
C VAL A 237 0.40 11.68 -0.72
N TRP A 238 -0.48 10.94 -1.41
CA TRP A 238 -1.10 11.32 -2.67
C TRP A 238 -2.60 11.59 -2.49
N GLY A 239 -3.09 12.68 -3.04
CA GLY A 239 -4.50 13.04 -3.10
C GLY A 239 -4.68 14.55 -3.12
N ALA A 240 -5.87 15.00 -3.46
CA ALA A 240 -6.15 16.42 -3.71
C ALA A 240 -5.16 17.03 -4.71
N GLU A 241 -4.82 16.27 -5.77
CA GLU A 241 -3.90 16.66 -6.85
C GLU A 241 -2.49 17.11 -6.39
N HIS A 242 -2.07 16.62 -5.21
CA HIS A 242 -0.75 16.91 -4.63
C HIS A 242 -0.12 15.64 -4.10
N LEU A 243 1.18 15.49 -4.37
CA LEU A 243 2.09 14.64 -3.60
C LEU A 243 2.73 15.49 -2.50
N THR A 244 2.85 14.93 -1.31
CA THR A 244 3.53 15.59 -0.19
C THR A 244 4.35 14.58 0.61
N LEU A 245 5.43 15.05 1.23
CA LEU A 245 6.27 14.29 2.16
C LEU A 245 6.24 14.95 3.55
N PRO A 246 5.20 14.67 4.36
CA PRO A 246 5.15 15.04 5.76
C PRO A 246 6.23 14.34 6.58
N ASN A 247 6.84 15.07 7.52
CA ASN A 247 7.72 14.50 8.53
C ASN A 247 6.91 13.65 9.53
N THR A 248 7.51 12.60 10.03
CA THR A 248 6.86 11.73 11.02
C THR A 248 6.76 12.34 12.41
N SER A 249 7.55 13.38 12.70
CA SER A 249 7.59 14.05 14.01
C SER A 249 6.49 15.08 14.25
N ASP A 250 6.09 15.82 13.21
CA ASP A 250 5.18 16.97 13.32
C ASP A 250 4.13 17.07 12.20
N GLY A 251 4.24 16.21 11.18
CA GLY A 251 3.35 16.20 10.02
C GLY A 251 3.57 17.32 9.01
N GLN A 252 4.55 18.22 9.22
CA GLN A 252 4.83 19.29 8.27
C GLN A 252 5.49 18.73 7.02
N ALA A 253 5.03 19.17 5.84
CA ALA A 253 5.56 18.69 4.59
C ALA A 253 6.94 19.33 4.29
N SER A 254 7.97 18.51 4.20
CA SER A 254 9.32 18.92 3.80
C SER A 254 9.46 19.07 2.28
N TRP A 255 8.58 18.41 1.53
CA TRP A 255 8.54 18.39 0.06
C TRP A 255 7.09 18.31 -0.43
N ALA A 256 6.78 18.96 -1.53
CA ALA A 256 5.49 18.92 -2.18
C ALA A 256 5.63 19.04 -3.70
N CYS A 257 4.69 18.41 -4.42
CA CYS A 257 4.56 18.54 -5.87
C CYS A 257 3.07 18.57 -6.24
N GLY A 258 2.65 19.63 -6.92
CA GLY A 258 1.34 19.80 -7.53
C GLY A 258 1.38 19.58 -9.04
N GLY A 259 0.53 20.26 -9.80
CA GLY A 259 0.57 20.25 -11.27
C GLY A 259 -0.07 19.05 -11.96
N PHE A 260 -0.82 18.22 -11.22
CA PHE A 260 -1.49 17.02 -11.77
C PHE A 260 -2.82 17.33 -12.47
N HIS A 261 -3.31 18.54 -12.32
CA HIS A 261 -4.62 18.93 -12.83
C HIS A 261 -4.62 19.16 -14.34
N LEU A 262 -5.60 18.58 -15.03
CA LEU A 262 -5.92 18.95 -16.41
C LEU A 262 -6.90 20.12 -16.39
N LYS A 263 -6.50 21.25 -16.98
CA LYS A 263 -7.36 22.43 -17.12
C LYS A 263 -8.73 22.05 -17.71
N LYS A 264 -9.81 22.52 -17.08
CA LYS A 264 -11.22 22.32 -17.49
C LYS A 264 -11.79 20.89 -17.30
N VAL A 265 -11.16 20.05 -16.52
CA VAL A 265 -11.68 18.70 -16.23
C VAL A 265 -11.88 18.56 -14.71
N GLY A 266 -13.09 18.18 -14.31
CA GLY A 266 -13.44 17.84 -12.94
C GLY A 266 -13.73 16.34 -12.78
N LEU A 267 -14.09 15.89 -11.57
CA LEU A 267 -14.50 14.53 -11.25
C LEU A 267 -13.38 13.48 -11.29
N TRP A 268 -12.21 13.83 -10.74
CA TRP A 268 -11.05 12.95 -10.71
C TRP A 268 -10.46 12.77 -9.31
N PRO A 269 -11.11 11.96 -8.46
CA PRO A 269 -10.54 11.61 -7.17
C PRO A 269 -9.28 10.76 -7.38
N ALA A 270 -8.33 10.88 -6.44
CA ALA A 270 -7.19 9.99 -6.36
C ALA A 270 -7.64 8.63 -5.79
N VAL A 271 -7.54 7.53 -6.56
CA VAL A 271 -7.96 6.19 -6.13
C VAL A 271 -6.81 5.22 -6.10
N ALA A 272 -6.12 4.98 -7.21
CA ALA A 272 -4.88 4.21 -7.22
C ALA A 272 -3.78 4.97 -6.45
N SER A 273 -3.07 4.27 -5.59
CA SER A 273 -1.91 4.83 -4.89
C SER A 273 -0.71 4.94 -5.83
N PRO A 274 0.21 5.88 -5.59
CA PRO A 274 1.48 5.92 -6.32
C PRO A 274 2.35 4.72 -5.98
N VAL A 275 3.37 4.48 -6.79
CA VAL A 275 4.45 3.53 -6.50
C VAL A 275 5.78 4.25 -6.56
N LEU A 276 6.71 3.82 -5.70
CA LEU A 276 8.06 4.37 -5.61
C LEU A 276 9.06 3.35 -6.14
N VAL A 277 9.95 3.79 -7.02
CA VAL A 277 11.07 3.02 -7.55
C VAL A 277 12.33 3.88 -7.48
N GLU A 278 13.21 3.58 -6.55
CA GLU A 278 14.36 4.43 -6.24
C GLU A 278 13.89 5.86 -5.87
N ASP A 279 14.23 6.90 -6.63
CA ASP A 279 13.80 8.29 -6.44
C ASP A 279 12.62 8.70 -7.35
N MET A 280 12.07 7.75 -8.11
CA MET A 280 10.95 7.99 -9.03
C MET A 280 9.61 7.56 -8.43
N ILE A 281 8.70 8.50 -8.27
CA ILE A 281 7.32 8.27 -7.89
C ILE A 281 6.49 8.21 -9.17
N VAL A 282 5.85 7.06 -9.43
CA VAL A 282 4.92 6.95 -10.56
C VAL A 282 3.49 7.05 -10.05
N VAL A 283 2.78 8.07 -10.54
CA VAL A 283 1.47 8.49 -10.04
C VAL A 283 0.40 8.20 -11.07
N PRO A 284 -0.47 7.21 -10.83
CA PRO A 284 -1.68 7.04 -11.62
C PRO A 284 -2.65 8.17 -11.31
N SER A 285 -3.07 8.89 -12.34
CA SER A 285 -4.11 9.90 -12.26
C SER A 285 -5.04 9.79 -13.47
N GLY A 286 -6.06 10.62 -13.54
CA GLY A 286 -7.02 10.53 -14.64
C GLY A 286 -7.97 9.34 -14.50
N ARG A 287 -8.79 9.13 -15.54
CA ARG A 287 -9.85 8.13 -15.53
C ARG A 287 -9.93 7.38 -16.86
N ASN A 288 -9.63 6.09 -16.84
CA ASN A 288 -9.76 5.22 -18.01
C ASN A 288 -11.20 5.15 -18.54
N ASP A 289 -12.19 5.10 -17.64
CA ASP A 289 -13.60 5.05 -17.99
C ASP A 289 -14.09 6.33 -18.70
N LYS A 290 -13.38 7.44 -18.53
CA LYS A 290 -13.62 8.71 -19.24
C LYS A 290 -12.66 8.90 -20.43
N ARG A 291 -11.89 7.88 -20.79
CA ARG A 291 -10.88 7.91 -21.89
C ARG A 291 -9.85 9.03 -21.70
N LYS A 292 -9.47 9.26 -20.46
CA LYS A 292 -8.44 10.25 -20.06
C LYS A 292 -7.50 9.64 -19.00
N PRO A 293 -6.81 8.55 -19.35
CA PRO A 293 -5.78 8.02 -18.48
C PRO A 293 -4.60 8.97 -18.44
N ILE A 294 -4.02 9.19 -17.27
CA ILE A 294 -2.81 9.99 -17.12
C ILE A 294 -1.89 9.28 -16.13
N LEU A 295 -0.64 9.14 -16.51
CA LEU A 295 0.42 8.60 -15.69
C LEU A 295 1.56 9.61 -15.64
N HIS A 296 2.06 9.90 -14.45
CA HIS A 296 3.16 10.84 -14.25
C HIS A 296 4.35 10.13 -13.64
N GLY A 297 5.56 10.48 -14.11
CA GLY A 297 6.82 10.19 -13.44
C GLY A 297 7.33 11.44 -12.73
N ILE A 298 7.48 11.34 -11.42
CA ILE A 298 7.85 12.44 -10.54
C ILE A 298 9.16 12.08 -9.86
N LYS A 299 10.17 12.93 -9.99
CA LYS A 299 11.43 12.76 -9.29
C LYS A 299 11.36 13.36 -7.89
N MET A 300 11.62 12.53 -6.88
CA MET A 300 11.63 12.93 -5.48
C MET A 300 13.01 13.55 -5.14
N ALA A 301 13.22 14.82 -5.49
CA ALA A 301 14.46 15.52 -5.25
C ALA A 301 14.21 16.95 -4.73
N GLY A 302 15.18 17.55 -4.04
CA GLY A 302 15.07 18.89 -3.46
C GLY A 302 14.16 18.95 -2.23
N GLU A 303 13.79 20.16 -1.81
CA GLU A 303 12.92 20.45 -0.66
C GLU A 303 11.89 21.52 -1.03
N GLY A 304 10.84 21.66 -0.23
CA GLY A 304 9.76 22.61 -0.46
C GLY A 304 8.88 22.25 -1.65
N ASP A 305 8.31 23.26 -2.31
CA ASP A 305 7.47 23.06 -3.49
C ASP A 305 8.31 22.81 -4.75
N GLN A 306 8.18 21.61 -5.30
CA GLN A 306 8.89 21.11 -6.49
C GLN A 306 7.99 20.96 -7.71
N THR A 307 6.83 21.60 -7.72
CA THR A 307 5.84 21.49 -8.81
C THR A 307 6.44 21.74 -10.20
N GLU A 308 7.33 22.72 -10.34
CA GLU A 308 7.93 23.09 -11.64
C GLU A 308 9.10 22.19 -12.07
N THR A 309 9.70 21.44 -11.14
CA THR A 309 10.97 20.71 -11.39
C THR A 309 10.85 19.19 -11.26
N ALA A 310 9.87 18.69 -10.47
CA ALA A 310 9.76 17.28 -10.18
C ALA A 310 9.18 16.44 -11.32
N HIS A 311 8.34 17.01 -12.18
CA HIS A 311 7.75 16.30 -13.30
C HIS A 311 8.80 15.94 -14.35
N GLN A 312 9.12 14.63 -14.50
CA GLN A 312 10.10 14.15 -15.47
C GLN A 312 9.44 13.73 -16.78
N TRP A 313 8.31 13.04 -16.69
CA TRP A 313 7.54 12.59 -17.83
C TRP A 313 6.05 12.51 -17.51
N LYS A 314 5.23 12.50 -18.54
CA LYS A 314 3.79 12.37 -18.48
C LYS A 314 3.30 11.55 -19.66
N ARG A 315 2.38 10.63 -19.42
CA ARG A 315 1.67 9.86 -20.44
C ARG A 315 0.17 10.14 -20.35
N GLU A 316 -0.49 10.26 -21.50
CA GLU A 316 -1.94 10.48 -21.62
C GLU A 316 -2.65 9.32 -22.32
N ASP A 317 -1.93 8.22 -22.57
CA ASP A 317 -2.39 7.02 -23.25
C ASP A 317 -2.56 5.82 -22.31
N ALA A 318 -1.92 5.84 -21.16
CA ALA A 318 -1.89 4.77 -20.18
C ALA A 318 -2.05 5.28 -18.76
N SER A 319 -2.86 4.61 -17.96
CA SER A 319 -2.97 4.74 -16.50
C SER A 319 -3.91 3.67 -15.98
N THR A 320 -4.00 3.54 -14.68
CA THR A 320 -5.01 2.79 -13.96
C THR A 320 -5.79 3.73 -13.04
N PHE A 321 -7.09 3.47 -12.83
CA PHE A 321 -7.90 4.32 -11.97
C PHE A 321 -8.05 3.72 -10.55
N VAL A 322 -8.26 2.40 -10.46
CA VAL A 322 -8.46 1.73 -9.16
C VAL A 322 -7.30 0.81 -8.79
N PRO A 323 -6.86 -0.17 -9.60
CA PRO A 323 -5.74 -1.01 -9.24
C PRO A 323 -4.45 -0.20 -9.08
N THR A 324 -3.78 -0.34 -7.95
CA THR A 324 -2.44 0.21 -7.74
C THR A 324 -1.41 -0.69 -8.43
N PRO A 325 -0.49 -0.17 -9.23
CA PRO A 325 0.56 -0.96 -9.85
C PRO A 325 1.45 -1.68 -8.83
N CYS A 326 2.20 -2.66 -9.25
CA CYS A 326 3.23 -3.32 -8.44
C CYS A 326 4.62 -3.09 -9.03
N VAL A 327 5.64 -3.22 -8.18
CA VAL A 327 7.04 -2.98 -8.53
C VAL A 327 7.85 -4.25 -8.31
N ARG A 328 8.64 -4.64 -9.30
CA ARG A 328 9.62 -5.72 -9.17
C ARG A 328 10.81 -5.45 -10.08
N ASP A 329 12.02 -5.68 -9.57
CA ASP A 329 13.26 -5.56 -10.32
C ASP A 329 13.37 -4.20 -11.05
N LYS A 330 13.04 -3.11 -10.32
CA LYS A 330 13.03 -1.71 -10.79
C LYS A 330 12.10 -1.46 -11.99
N LYS A 331 11.11 -2.32 -12.22
CA LYS A 331 10.07 -2.16 -13.24
C LYS A 331 8.71 -2.07 -12.61
N ILE A 332 7.78 -1.45 -13.32
CA ILE A 332 6.39 -1.33 -12.90
C ILE A 332 5.53 -2.24 -13.76
N TYR A 333 4.70 -3.04 -13.09
CA TYR A 333 3.70 -3.88 -13.72
C TYR A 333 2.31 -3.34 -13.37
N MET A 334 1.59 -2.91 -14.38
CA MET A 334 0.29 -2.29 -14.25
C MET A 334 -0.79 -3.16 -14.89
N VAL A 335 -1.82 -3.51 -14.12
CA VAL A 335 -3.05 -4.11 -14.64
C VAL A 335 -4.11 -3.03 -14.59
N ARG A 336 -4.60 -2.59 -15.74
CA ARG A 336 -5.54 -1.49 -15.85
C ARG A 336 -6.98 -1.97 -15.64
N ASP A 337 -7.87 -1.04 -15.36
CA ASP A 337 -9.27 -1.31 -14.99
C ASP A 337 -10.03 -2.23 -15.95
N LYS A 338 -9.67 -2.28 -17.23
CA LYS A 338 -10.31 -3.09 -18.27
C LYS A 338 -9.46 -4.28 -18.76
N GLY A 339 -8.33 -4.53 -18.08
CA GLY A 339 -7.47 -5.68 -18.31
C GLY A 339 -6.37 -5.47 -19.32
N GLU A 340 -6.07 -4.22 -19.70
CA GLU A 340 -4.78 -3.94 -20.33
C GLU A 340 -3.67 -4.18 -19.28
N VAL A 341 -2.61 -4.86 -19.70
CA VAL A 341 -1.44 -5.16 -18.85
C VAL A 341 -0.22 -4.53 -19.48
N GLU A 342 0.60 -3.88 -18.68
CA GLU A 342 1.77 -3.17 -19.17
C GLU A 342 2.93 -3.32 -18.18
N CYS A 343 4.12 -3.59 -18.72
CA CYS A 343 5.39 -3.43 -18.03
C CYS A 343 6.04 -2.15 -18.55
N LEU A 344 6.49 -1.28 -17.64
CA LEU A 344 7.08 0.00 -18.03
C LEU A 344 8.33 0.32 -17.20
N ASP A 345 9.21 1.12 -17.82
CA ASP A 345 10.37 1.72 -17.18
C ASP A 345 9.91 2.94 -16.35
N PRO A 346 10.14 2.97 -15.02
CA PRO A 346 9.72 4.10 -14.20
C PRO A 346 10.49 5.40 -14.47
N LYS A 347 11.71 5.34 -15.04
CA LYS A 347 12.55 6.52 -15.28
C LYS A 347 12.11 7.30 -16.52
N THR A 348 11.66 6.58 -17.56
CA THR A 348 11.26 7.17 -18.85
C THR A 348 9.77 7.15 -19.09
N GLY A 349 9.02 6.29 -18.38
CA GLY A 349 7.61 6.00 -18.62
C GLY A 349 7.37 5.16 -19.88
N GLU A 350 8.43 4.69 -20.57
CA GLU A 350 8.32 3.88 -21.78
C GLU A 350 7.78 2.49 -21.48
N THR A 351 6.95 2.01 -22.39
CA THR A 351 6.42 0.65 -22.35
C THR A 351 7.50 -0.34 -22.79
N ILE A 352 7.83 -1.29 -21.92
CA ILE A 352 8.71 -2.42 -22.25
C ILE A 352 7.91 -3.45 -23.03
N TRP A 353 6.73 -3.81 -22.54
CA TRP A 353 5.73 -4.61 -23.24
C TRP A 353 4.32 -4.28 -22.75
N ALA A 354 3.34 -4.50 -23.59
CA ALA A 354 1.93 -4.36 -23.26
C ALA A 354 1.10 -5.42 -23.98
N ASP A 355 0.02 -5.86 -23.33
CA ASP A 355 -0.96 -6.79 -23.89
C ASP A 355 -2.32 -6.64 -23.17
N LYS A 356 -3.26 -7.54 -23.43
CA LYS A 356 -4.60 -7.51 -22.86
C LYS A 356 -4.99 -8.89 -22.32
N LEU A 357 -5.57 -8.88 -21.14
CA LEU A 357 -6.26 -10.03 -20.58
C LEU A 357 -7.60 -10.30 -21.33
N PRO A 358 -8.14 -11.52 -21.26
CA PRO A 358 -9.40 -11.87 -21.86
C PRO A 358 -10.52 -10.89 -21.51
N LYS A 359 -11.19 -10.37 -22.53
CA LYS A 359 -12.21 -9.32 -22.43
C LYS A 359 -13.37 -9.76 -21.52
N SER A 360 -13.81 -8.86 -20.66
CA SER A 360 -14.99 -9.03 -19.80
C SER A 360 -15.75 -7.71 -19.65
N ARG A 361 -17.00 -7.79 -19.16
CA ARG A 361 -17.75 -6.61 -18.68
C ARG A 361 -17.28 -6.19 -17.28
N SER A 362 -16.66 -7.10 -16.55
CA SER A 362 -16.12 -6.88 -15.19
C SER A 362 -14.84 -6.07 -15.23
N ASN A 363 -14.58 -5.33 -14.15
CA ASN A 363 -13.41 -4.50 -14.01
C ASN A 363 -12.37 -5.16 -13.08
N PHE A 364 -11.15 -4.67 -13.13
CA PHE A 364 -10.16 -4.92 -12.11
C PHE A 364 -10.27 -3.82 -11.05
N TYR A 365 -10.43 -4.22 -9.79
CA TYR A 365 -10.40 -3.37 -8.61
C TYR A 365 -9.27 -3.78 -7.65
N SER A 366 -8.95 -5.08 -7.61
CA SER A 366 -7.81 -5.62 -6.88
C SER A 366 -6.51 -5.10 -7.47
N SER A 367 -5.59 -4.67 -6.62
CA SER A 367 -4.22 -4.41 -7.04
C SER A 367 -3.48 -5.73 -7.26
N PRO A 368 -2.66 -5.85 -8.32
CA PRO A 368 -1.91 -7.07 -8.57
C PRO A 368 -0.82 -7.32 -7.51
N LEU A 369 -0.44 -8.58 -7.37
CA LEU A 369 0.70 -9.05 -6.58
C LEU A 369 1.76 -9.61 -7.53
N VAL A 370 3.02 -9.26 -7.33
CA VAL A 370 4.16 -9.90 -8.00
C VAL A 370 4.94 -10.75 -7.02
N ALA A 371 5.05 -12.05 -7.27
CA ALA A 371 5.85 -12.96 -6.46
C ALA A 371 6.24 -14.20 -7.27
N ASP A 372 7.41 -14.78 -6.99
CA ASP A 372 7.91 -16.03 -7.58
C ASP A 372 7.78 -16.08 -9.11
N GLY A 373 8.17 -15.01 -9.79
CA GLY A 373 8.11 -14.91 -11.24
C GLY A 373 6.68 -14.79 -11.83
N MET A 374 5.65 -14.58 -11.00
CA MET A 374 4.26 -14.46 -11.42
C MET A 374 3.62 -13.15 -10.96
N ILE A 375 2.70 -12.63 -11.78
CA ILE A 375 1.77 -11.57 -11.42
C ILE A 375 0.41 -12.23 -11.19
N TYR A 376 -0.17 -12.06 -10.01
CA TYR A 376 -1.53 -12.51 -9.69
C TYR A 376 -2.48 -11.32 -9.79
N ALA A 377 -3.43 -11.40 -10.71
CA ALA A 377 -4.34 -10.31 -11.03
C ALA A 377 -5.82 -10.74 -10.92
N PRO A 378 -6.44 -10.56 -9.75
CA PRO A 378 -7.87 -10.85 -9.58
C PRO A 378 -8.76 -9.80 -10.25
N ARG A 379 -9.82 -10.26 -10.94
CA ARG A 379 -10.87 -9.43 -11.50
C ARG A 379 -12.15 -9.53 -10.64
N GLU A 380 -12.97 -8.48 -10.63
CA GLU A 380 -14.14 -8.39 -9.73
C GLU A 380 -15.16 -9.56 -9.84
N ASP A 381 -15.19 -10.27 -10.95
CA ASP A 381 -16.06 -11.45 -11.15
C ASP A 381 -15.49 -12.74 -10.55
N GLY A 382 -14.33 -12.69 -9.92
CA GLY A 382 -13.68 -13.83 -9.29
C GLY A 382 -12.65 -14.55 -10.16
N VAL A 383 -12.49 -14.13 -11.41
CA VAL A 383 -11.45 -14.69 -12.27
C VAL A 383 -10.11 -14.13 -11.85
N VAL A 384 -9.15 -14.99 -11.57
CA VAL A 384 -7.77 -14.63 -11.27
C VAL A 384 -6.88 -15.06 -12.43
N PHE A 385 -6.12 -14.11 -12.96
CA PHE A 385 -5.12 -14.34 -13.98
C PHE A 385 -3.76 -14.46 -13.33
N THR A 386 -2.96 -15.44 -13.76
CA THR A 386 -1.53 -15.50 -13.45
C THR A 386 -0.75 -15.23 -14.72
N ILE A 387 0.18 -14.28 -14.65
CA ILE A 387 0.95 -13.78 -15.79
C ILE A 387 2.42 -13.94 -15.42
N LYS A 388 3.26 -14.47 -16.31
CA LYS A 388 4.69 -14.57 -16.04
C LYS A 388 5.35 -13.19 -16.03
N VAL A 389 6.19 -12.96 -15.03
CA VAL A 389 7.10 -11.81 -15.02
C VAL A 389 8.14 -12.01 -16.10
N SER A 390 8.27 -11.06 -17.00
CA SER A 390 9.21 -11.10 -18.12
C SER A 390 9.65 -9.68 -18.46
N ASP A 391 10.86 -9.56 -18.96
CA ASP A 391 11.42 -8.32 -19.52
C ASP A 391 11.19 -8.17 -21.02
N GLU A 392 10.65 -9.21 -21.66
CA GLU A 392 10.56 -9.26 -23.13
C GLU A 392 9.12 -9.19 -23.64
N LYS A 393 8.20 -9.93 -22.99
CA LYS A 393 6.84 -10.10 -23.51
C LYS A 393 5.84 -10.48 -22.42
N PHE A 394 4.58 -10.23 -22.73
CA PHE A 394 3.45 -10.77 -21.98
C PHE A 394 3.31 -12.29 -22.19
N GLU A 395 3.09 -13.04 -21.12
CA GLU A 395 2.74 -14.46 -21.18
C GLU A 395 1.68 -14.77 -20.11
N LEU A 396 0.46 -15.05 -20.54
CA LEU A 396 -0.62 -15.52 -19.67
C LEU A 396 -0.38 -17.00 -19.30
N ALA A 397 -0.08 -17.29 -18.04
CA ALA A 397 0.22 -18.63 -17.57
C ALA A 397 -1.06 -19.41 -17.22
N ALA A 398 -2.02 -18.79 -16.52
CA ALA A 398 -3.28 -19.45 -16.18
C ALA A 398 -4.42 -18.46 -15.99
N THR A 399 -5.65 -19.00 -16.08
CA THR A 399 -6.90 -18.31 -15.78
C THR A 399 -7.74 -19.22 -14.90
N ASN A 400 -8.06 -18.77 -13.70
CA ASN A 400 -8.79 -19.55 -12.69
C ASN A 400 -10.01 -18.75 -12.20
N ASP A 401 -11.11 -19.44 -11.95
CA ASP A 401 -12.34 -18.84 -11.44
C ASP A 401 -12.57 -19.30 -9.99
N LEU A 402 -12.67 -18.35 -9.07
CA LEU A 402 -12.95 -18.60 -7.65
C LEU A 402 -14.44 -18.88 -7.39
N GLY A 403 -15.32 -18.62 -8.37
CA GLY A 403 -16.76 -18.78 -8.26
C GLY A 403 -17.46 -17.68 -7.43
N GLU A 404 -16.78 -16.61 -7.07
CA GLU A 404 -17.35 -15.47 -6.37
C GLU A 404 -16.52 -14.19 -6.59
N SER A 405 -17.17 -13.04 -6.44
CA SER A 405 -16.50 -11.75 -6.65
C SER A 405 -15.33 -11.52 -5.68
N THR A 406 -14.27 -10.89 -6.18
CA THR A 406 -13.09 -10.50 -5.40
C THR A 406 -12.72 -9.04 -5.64
N ILE A 407 -12.41 -8.31 -4.57
CA ILE A 407 -12.01 -6.91 -4.58
C ILE A 407 -10.69 -6.70 -3.82
N GLY A 408 -10.48 -7.44 -2.73
CA GLY A 408 -9.23 -7.40 -1.97
C GLY A 408 -8.03 -7.85 -2.82
N SER A 409 -6.88 -7.25 -2.59
CA SER A 409 -5.64 -7.64 -3.27
C SER A 409 -5.13 -8.99 -2.74
N PRO A 410 -4.49 -9.83 -3.57
CA PRO A 410 -3.85 -11.05 -3.09
C PRO A 410 -2.63 -10.73 -2.22
N ILE A 411 -2.28 -11.64 -1.32
CA ILE A 411 -1.09 -11.54 -0.49
C ILE A 411 -0.30 -12.85 -0.51
N VAL A 412 0.97 -12.76 -0.12
CA VAL A 412 1.78 -13.94 0.20
C VAL A 412 1.68 -14.26 1.68
N PHE A 413 1.55 -15.53 2.00
CA PHE A 413 1.56 -16.07 3.36
C PHE A 413 2.45 -17.33 3.41
N GLY A 414 3.68 -17.18 3.87
CA GLY A 414 4.69 -18.24 3.73
C GLY A 414 4.92 -18.59 2.26
N ASN A 415 4.70 -19.86 1.90
CA ASN A 415 4.74 -20.36 0.52
C ASN A 415 3.35 -20.48 -0.13
N GLN A 416 2.39 -19.69 0.34
CA GLN A 416 1.00 -19.71 -0.08
C GLN A 416 0.58 -18.34 -0.63
N VAL A 417 -0.47 -18.33 -1.45
CA VAL A 417 -1.16 -17.12 -1.92
C VAL A 417 -2.56 -17.10 -1.34
N LEU A 418 -2.91 -16.01 -0.66
CA LEU A 418 -4.26 -15.78 -0.17
C LEU A 418 -5.01 -14.84 -1.09
N VAL A 419 -6.25 -15.17 -1.41
CA VAL A 419 -7.16 -14.31 -2.17
C VAL A 419 -8.48 -14.17 -1.40
N ARG A 420 -8.88 -12.92 -1.14
CA ARG A 420 -10.14 -12.63 -0.49
C ARG A 420 -11.26 -12.48 -1.51
N GLY A 421 -12.25 -13.36 -1.44
CA GLY A 421 -13.54 -13.19 -2.08
C GLY A 421 -14.51 -12.40 -1.20
N GLN A 422 -15.74 -12.21 -1.69
CA GLN A 422 -16.80 -11.55 -0.90
C GLN A 422 -17.31 -12.41 0.26
N LYS A 423 -17.32 -13.75 0.08
CA LYS A 423 -17.88 -14.71 1.04
C LYS A 423 -16.78 -15.53 1.71
N HIS A 424 -15.65 -15.72 1.07
CA HIS A 424 -14.60 -16.61 1.57
C HIS A 424 -13.20 -15.97 1.46
N LEU A 425 -12.32 -16.45 2.31
CA LEU A 425 -10.88 -16.34 2.13
C LEU A 425 -10.36 -17.66 1.56
N PHE A 426 -9.63 -17.59 0.46
CA PHE A 426 -9.04 -18.74 -0.22
C PHE A 426 -7.53 -18.77 0.02
N CYS A 427 -6.97 -19.95 0.22
CA CYS A 427 -5.53 -20.17 0.35
C CYS A 427 -5.09 -21.21 -0.66
N PHE A 428 -4.05 -20.86 -1.42
CA PHE A 428 -3.47 -21.70 -2.46
C PHE A 428 -1.98 -21.94 -2.17
N ALA A 429 -1.50 -23.16 -2.39
CA ALA A 429 -0.09 -23.52 -2.37
C ALA A 429 0.27 -24.30 -3.64
N ALA A 430 1.56 -24.35 -3.97
CA ALA A 430 2.01 -25.17 -5.08
C ALA A 430 1.56 -26.61 -4.90
N ALA A 431 1.10 -27.26 -5.98
CA ALA A 431 0.76 -28.67 -5.96
C ALA A 431 2.02 -29.50 -5.64
N LYS A 432 1.89 -30.46 -4.73
CA LYS A 432 2.95 -31.38 -4.35
C LYS A 432 3.26 -32.37 -5.45
#